data_0092cf310a6fc51d02c0d3bc88d9e0ef
#
_entry.id   0092cf310a6fc51d02c0d3bc88d9e0ef
#
_cell.length_a   1.000
_cell.length_b   1.000
_cell.length_c   1.000
_cell.angle_alpha   90.00
_cell.angle_beta   90.00
_cell.angle_gamma   90.00
#
_symmetry.space_group_name_H-M   'P 1'
#
loop_
_entity.id
_entity.type
_entity.pdbx_description
1 polymer ?
#
loop_
_entity_poly.entity_id
_entity_poly.type
_entity_poly.pdbx_seq_one_letter_code
_entity_poly.pdbx_strand_id
1 'polypeptide(L)'
;MAESEYEQYGDVEGLTDILRKRSLFLELLADTSLDQRDLRDELGVSRSTVYKALQELTDAGLVTECDGEYALTGFGRLAWQRHDDYIARLGRLDAGRRLIETLPDDRQLPPT
;
A
#
# COMPACT_ATOMS: atom_id res chain seq x y z
N MET A 1 7.90 20.85 19.18
CA MET A 1 6.45 20.72 19.35
C MET A 1 5.93 19.52 18.56
N ALA A 2 5.06 18.75 19.17
CA ALA A 2 4.54 17.52 18.57
C ALA A 2 3.83 17.78 17.23
N GLU A 3 3.09 18.86 17.15
CA GLU A 3 2.38 19.23 15.92
C GLU A 3 3.32 19.47 14.74
N SER A 4 4.46 20.10 14.98
CA SER A 4 5.45 20.34 13.94
C SER A 4 6.04 19.04 13.42
N GLU A 5 6.25 18.07 14.32
CA GLU A 5 6.78 16.78 13.93
C GLU A 5 5.80 16.01 13.06
N TYR A 6 4.50 16.05 13.39
CA TYR A 6 3.48 15.40 12.59
C TYR A 6 3.37 16.02 11.21
N GLU A 7 3.49 17.33 11.12
CA GLU A 7 3.43 18.01 9.83
C GLU A 7 4.57 17.61 8.92
N GLN A 8 5.76 17.32 9.47
CA GLN A 8 6.91 16.88 8.69
C GLN A 8 6.68 15.52 8.04
N TYR A 9 5.89 14.66 8.66
CA TYR A 9 5.63 13.31 8.14
C TYR A 9 4.41 13.24 7.25
N GLY A 10 3.66 14.35 7.10
CA GLY A 10 2.48 14.40 6.26
C GLY A 10 1.35 13.56 6.79
N ASP A 11 0.47 13.14 5.89
CA ASP A 11 -0.72 12.36 6.23
C ASP A 11 -0.45 10.87 6.02
N VAL A 12 0.18 10.25 7.01
CA VAL A 12 0.53 8.82 6.95
C VAL A 12 -0.73 7.95 6.93
N GLU A 13 -1.76 8.30 7.69
CA GLU A 13 -3.00 7.54 7.71
C GLU A 13 -3.70 7.55 6.36
N GLY A 14 -3.82 8.72 5.75
CA GLY A 14 -4.42 8.86 4.43
C GLY A 14 -3.62 8.11 3.38
N LEU A 15 -2.30 8.20 3.43
CA LEU A 15 -1.44 7.48 2.51
C LEU A 15 -1.59 5.97 2.66
N THR A 16 -1.56 5.48 3.89
CA THR A 16 -1.72 4.05 4.16
C THR A 16 -3.07 3.54 3.68
N ASP A 17 -4.12 4.33 3.88
CA ASP A 17 -5.46 3.97 3.44
C ASP A 17 -5.53 3.83 1.92
N ILE A 18 -4.92 4.75 1.18
CA ILE A 18 -4.88 4.69 -0.28
C ILE A 18 -4.08 3.47 -0.74
N LEU A 19 -2.93 3.22 -0.14
CA LEU A 19 -2.10 2.05 -0.49
C LEU A 19 -2.88 0.75 -0.31
N ARG A 20 -3.62 0.64 0.78
CA ARG A 20 -4.44 -0.53 1.06
C ARG A 20 -5.63 -0.64 0.09
N LYS A 21 -6.34 0.47 -0.05
CA LYS A 21 -7.57 0.52 -0.85
C LYS A 21 -7.31 0.27 -2.33
N ARG A 22 -6.20 0.79 -2.84
CA ARG A 22 -5.85 0.71 -4.26
C ARG A 22 -4.70 -0.26 -4.53
N SER A 23 -4.51 -1.24 -3.66
CA SER A 23 -3.38 -2.17 -3.74
C SER A 23 -3.32 -2.93 -5.07
N LEU A 24 -4.46 -3.34 -5.63
CA LEU A 24 -4.46 -4.06 -6.90
C LEU A 24 -3.97 -3.20 -8.07
N PHE A 25 -4.31 -1.92 -8.06
CA PHE A 25 -3.79 -0.99 -9.07
C PHE A 25 -2.28 -0.82 -8.94
N LEU A 26 -1.82 -0.65 -7.70
CA LEU A 26 -0.39 -0.46 -7.43
C LEU A 26 0.42 -1.70 -7.79
N GLU A 27 -0.12 -2.87 -7.51
CA GLU A 27 0.54 -4.13 -7.86
C GLU A 27 0.74 -4.26 -9.36
N LEU A 28 -0.27 -3.95 -10.15
CA LEU A 28 -0.15 -4.00 -11.60
C LEU A 28 0.81 -2.95 -12.13
N LEU A 29 0.73 -1.73 -11.61
CA LEU A 29 1.58 -0.64 -12.06
C LEU A 29 3.02 -0.77 -11.58
N ALA A 30 3.28 -1.62 -10.58
CA ALA A 30 4.65 -1.90 -10.15
C ALA A 30 5.44 -2.65 -11.20
N ASP A 31 4.77 -3.44 -12.04
CA ASP A 31 5.43 -4.25 -13.06
C ASP A 31 5.58 -3.52 -14.39
N THR A 32 4.59 -2.70 -14.76
CA THR A 32 4.61 -2.03 -16.06
C THR A 32 3.66 -0.83 -16.05
N SER A 33 3.85 0.09 -16.97
CA SER A 33 2.87 1.15 -17.19
C SER A 33 1.68 0.60 -17.97
N LEU A 34 0.48 1.10 -17.66
CA LEU A 34 -0.76 0.63 -18.27
C LEU A 34 -1.68 1.82 -18.51
N ASP A 35 -2.51 1.73 -19.56
CA ASP A 35 -3.56 2.72 -19.81
C ASP A 35 -4.84 2.34 -19.05
N GLN A 36 -5.84 3.21 -19.11
CA GLN A 36 -7.09 2.99 -18.39
C GLN A 36 -7.81 1.72 -18.85
N ARG A 37 -7.76 1.44 -20.14
CA ARG A 37 -8.42 0.27 -20.72
C ARG A 37 -7.78 -1.01 -20.19
N ASP A 38 -6.45 -1.06 -20.20
CA ASP A 38 -5.72 -2.22 -19.69
C ASP A 38 -6.04 -2.46 -18.22
N LEU A 39 -6.11 -1.40 -17.43
CA LEU A 39 -6.45 -1.51 -16.01
C LEU A 39 -7.86 -2.05 -15.82
N ARG A 40 -8.82 -1.57 -16.61
CA ARG A 40 -10.18 -2.10 -16.54
C ARG A 40 -10.24 -3.58 -16.89
N ASP A 41 -9.54 -3.95 -17.94
CA ASP A 41 -9.54 -5.33 -18.41
C ASP A 41 -8.89 -6.27 -17.42
N GLU A 42 -7.74 -5.86 -16.88
CA GLU A 42 -7.00 -6.69 -15.92
C GLU A 42 -7.74 -6.84 -14.60
N LEU A 43 -8.38 -5.78 -14.11
CA LEU A 43 -9.03 -5.80 -12.81
C LEU A 43 -10.52 -6.13 -12.87
N GLY A 44 -11.10 -6.11 -14.06
CA GLY A 44 -12.52 -6.40 -14.21
C GLY A 44 -13.42 -5.39 -13.52
N VAL A 45 -13.03 -4.12 -13.52
CA VAL A 45 -13.77 -3.04 -12.86
C VAL A 45 -14.30 -2.04 -13.88
N SER A 46 -15.22 -1.19 -13.43
CA SER A 46 -15.86 -0.22 -14.29
C SER A 46 -14.91 0.94 -14.63
N ARG A 47 -15.27 1.67 -15.69
CA ARG A 47 -14.53 2.87 -16.09
C ARG A 47 -14.48 3.90 -14.95
N SER A 48 -15.60 4.10 -14.26
CA SER A 48 -15.66 5.08 -13.18
C SER A 48 -14.78 4.66 -11.99
N THR A 49 -14.68 3.37 -11.71
CA THR A 49 -13.81 2.87 -10.65
C THR A 49 -12.34 3.13 -10.99
N VAL A 50 -11.94 2.84 -12.23
CA VAL A 50 -10.56 3.10 -12.68
C VAL A 50 -10.25 4.59 -12.61
N TYR A 51 -11.16 5.43 -13.12
CA TYR A 51 -10.97 6.88 -13.10
C TYR A 51 -10.76 7.39 -11.67
N LYS A 52 -11.65 6.98 -10.77
CA LYS A 52 -11.56 7.40 -9.36
C LYS A 52 -10.27 6.94 -8.71
N ALA A 53 -9.89 5.70 -8.95
CA ALA A 53 -8.66 5.15 -8.38
C ALA A 53 -7.43 5.91 -8.88
N LEU A 54 -7.34 6.14 -10.18
CA LEU A 54 -6.21 6.86 -10.77
C LEU A 54 -6.15 8.30 -10.29
N GLN A 55 -7.31 8.94 -10.09
CA GLN A 55 -7.38 10.29 -9.56
C GLN A 55 -6.80 10.33 -8.15
N GLU A 56 -7.23 9.42 -7.29
CA GLU A 56 -6.73 9.34 -5.92
C GLU A 56 -5.23 9.08 -5.89
N LEU A 57 -4.76 8.14 -6.72
CA LEU A 57 -3.34 7.78 -6.76
C LEU A 57 -2.48 8.92 -7.29
N THR A 58 -2.98 9.62 -8.30
CA THR A 58 -2.26 10.77 -8.88
C THR A 58 -2.20 11.91 -7.87
N ASP A 59 -3.33 12.21 -7.22
CA ASP A 59 -3.39 13.28 -6.22
C ASP A 59 -2.47 12.99 -5.03
N ALA A 60 -2.30 11.73 -4.69
CA ALA A 60 -1.39 11.33 -3.61
C ALA A 60 0.09 11.29 -4.04
N GLY A 61 0.37 11.54 -5.31
CA GLY A 61 1.74 11.53 -5.83
C GLY A 61 2.32 10.13 -6.03
N LEU A 62 1.48 9.10 -6.00
CA LEU A 62 1.92 7.71 -6.15
C LEU A 62 2.02 7.28 -7.61
N VAL A 63 1.24 7.91 -8.48
CA VAL A 63 1.12 7.54 -9.88
C VAL A 63 1.23 8.79 -10.73
N THR A 64 1.78 8.66 -11.92
CA THR A 64 1.84 9.73 -12.91
C THR A 64 1.36 9.21 -14.26
N GLU A 65 0.90 10.13 -15.10
CA GLU A 65 0.46 9.81 -16.45
C GLU A 65 1.45 10.38 -17.46
N CYS A 66 1.76 9.59 -18.49
CA CYS A 66 2.56 10.04 -19.62
C CYS A 66 2.00 9.40 -20.87
N ASP A 67 1.52 10.23 -21.82
CA ASP A 67 0.97 9.78 -23.11
C ASP A 67 -0.14 8.74 -22.95
N GLY A 68 -1.01 8.95 -21.98
CA GLY A 68 -2.16 8.06 -21.75
C GLY A 68 -1.86 6.83 -20.93
N GLU A 69 -0.61 6.58 -20.58
CA GLU A 69 -0.23 5.47 -19.73
C GLU A 69 0.10 5.95 -18.32
N TYR A 70 -0.23 5.13 -17.35
CA TYR A 70 -0.02 5.42 -15.94
C TYR A 70 1.10 4.55 -15.41
N ALA A 71 1.93 5.11 -14.56
CA ALA A 71 3.06 4.41 -13.96
C ALA A 71 3.28 4.91 -12.54
N LEU A 72 3.93 4.11 -11.72
CA LEU A 72 4.31 4.55 -10.39
C LEU A 72 5.35 5.64 -10.50
N THR A 73 5.22 6.66 -9.65
CA THR A 73 6.29 7.63 -9.45
C THR A 73 7.40 6.97 -8.63
N GLY A 74 8.57 7.63 -8.52
CA GLY A 74 9.62 7.14 -7.62
C GLY A 74 9.10 7.01 -6.19
N PHE A 75 8.37 8.02 -5.72
CA PHE A 75 7.74 7.98 -4.41
C PHE A 75 6.73 6.83 -4.32
N GLY A 76 5.89 6.65 -5.35
CA GLY A 76 4.90 5.59 -5.38
C GLY A 76 5.53 4.21 -5.29
N ARG A 77 6.63 4.00 -5.99
CA ARG A 77 7.34 2.73 -5.96
C ARG A 77 7.89 2.42 -4.57
N LEU A 78 8.52 3.40 -3.93
CA LEU A 78 9.06 3.20 -2.59
C LEU A 78 7.94 2.99 -1.57
N ALA A 79 6.88 3.79 -1.64
CA ALA A 79 5.76 3.65 -0.73
C ALA A 79 5.09 2.28 -0.88
N TRP A 80 4.89 1.83 -2.11
CA TRP A 80 4.30 0.52 -2.37
C TRP A 80 5.19 -0.61 -1.86
N GLN A 81 6.49 -0.54 -2.11
CA GLN A 81 7.43 -1.56 -1.64
C GLN A 81 7.43 -1.68 -0.12
N ARG A 82 7.43 -0.54 0.58
CA ARG A 82 7.39 -0.55 2.05
C ARG A 82 6.08 -1.12 2.57
N HIS A 83 4.97 -0.75 1.94
CA HIS A 83 3.65 -1.25 2.34
C HIS A 83 3.54 -2.75 2.08
N ASP A 84 3.93 -3.19 0.90
CA ASP A 84 3.86 -4.60 0.51
C ASP A 84 4.70 -5.46 1.46
N ASP A 85 5.91 -5.00 1.79
CA ASP A 85 6.80 -5.69 2.72
C ASP A 85 6.18 -5.78 4.12
N TYR A 86 5.57 -4.70 4.58
CA TYR A 86 4.90 -4.67 5.88
C TYR A 86 3.74 -5.66 5.93
N ILE A 87 2.91 -5.67 4.90
CA ILE A 87 1.77 -6.60 4.81
C ILE A 87 2.25 -8.04 4.78
N ALA A 88 3.33 -8.32 4.03
CA ALA A 88 3.88 -9.66 3.97
C ALA A 88 4.38 -10.13 5.34
N ARG A 89 5.02 -9.23 6.09
CA ARG A 89 5.50 -9.55 7.44
C ARG A 89 4.34 -9.80 8.39
N LEU A 90 3.29 -8.98 8.31
CA LEU A 90 2.09 -9.21 9.11
C LEU A 90 1.42 -10.53 8.76
N GLY A 91 1.40 -10.86 7.47
CA GLY A 91 0.83 -12.13 7.01
C GLY A 91 1.56 -13.33 7.59
N ARG A 92 2.89 -13.27 7.62
CA ARG A 92 3.69 -14.35 8.21
C ARG A 92 3.45 -14.45 9.73
N LEU A 93 3.32 -13.32 10.39
CA LEU A 93 3.02 -13.30 11.82
C LEU A 93 1.65 -13.90 12.10
N ASP A 94 0.65 -13.52 11.30
CA ASP A 94 -0.70 -14.06 11.43
C ASP A 94 -0.74 -15.56 11.16
N ALA A 95 -0.01 -16.02 10.14
CA ALA A 95 0.08 -17.45 9.81
C ALA A 95 0.70 -18.25 10.96
N GLY A 96 1.60 -17.63 11.72
CA GLY A 96 2.22 -18.26 12.88
C GLY A 96 1.48 -18.03 14.20
N ARG A 97 0.27 -17.49 14.13
CA ARG A 97 -0.47 -17.07 15.33
C ARG A 97 -0.59 -18.16 16.38
N ARG A 98 -0.93 -19.38 15.96
CA ARG A 98 -1.09 -20.49 16.89
C ARG A 98 0.19 -20.80 17.65
N LEU A 99 1.31 -20.79 16.93
CA LEU A 99 2.59 -21.04 17.55
C LEU A 99 2.92 -19.96 18.57
N ILE A 100 2.66 -18.71 18.23
CA ILE A 100 2.89 -17.58 19.12
C ILE A 100 1.98 -17.67 20.36
N GLU A 101 0.72 -18.03 20.16
CA GLU A 101 -0.26 -18.17 21.24
C GLU A 101 0.08 -19.30 22.20
N THR A 102 0.86 -20.29 21.75
CA THR A 102 1.28 -21.39 22.63
C THR A 102 2.54 -21.08 23.40
N LEU A 103 3.22 -19.96 23.12
CA LEU A 103 4.40 -19.56 23.86
C LEU A 103 4.00 -19.10 25.26
N PRO A 104 4.87 -19.32 26.25
CA PRO A 104 4.60 -18.84 27.59
C PRO A 104 4.48 -17.31 27.59
N ASP A 105 3.58 -16.82 28.42
CA ASP A 105 3.46 -15.41 28.68
C ASP A 105 4.76 -14.93 29.36
N ASP A 106 5.13 -13.67 29.16
CA ASP A 106 6.32 -13.10 29.81
C ASP A 106 6.30 -13.26 31.31
N ARG A 107 5.12 -13.19 31.89
CA ARG A 107 4.94 -13.34 33.34
C ARG A 107 5.22 -14.76 33.81
N GLN A 108 5.21 -15.73 32.93
CA GLN A 108 5.43 -17.13 33.25
C GLN A 108 6.86 -17.56 32.99
N LEU A 109 7.67 -16.71 32.36
CA LEU A 109 9.07 -16.99 32.15
C LEU A 109 9.87 -16.74 33.40
N PRO A 110 10.87 -17.59 33.67
CA PRO A 110 11.71 -17.35 34.87
C PRO A 110 12.49 -16.05 34.67
N PRO A 111 12.70 -15.32 35.77
CA PRO A 111 13.52 -14.12 35.71
C PRO A 111 14.96 -14.51 35.42
N THR A 112 15.60 -13.72 34.56
CA THR A 112 17.00 -13.95 34.20
C THR A 112 17.93 -12.95 34.85
#